data_457fbd4db480e7bbdd9cdf810346a6f4
#
_entry.id   457fbd4db480e7bbdd9cdf810346a6f4
#
_cell.length_a   1.000
_cell.length_b   1.000
_cell.length_c   1.000
_cell.angle_alpha   90.00
_cell.angle_beta   90.00
_cell.angle_gamma   90.00
#
_symmetry.space_group_name_H-M   'P 1'
#
loop_
_entity.id
_entity.type
_entity.pdbx_description
1 polymer ?
#
loop_
_entity_poly.entity_id
_entity_poly.type
_entity_poly.pdbx_seq_one_letter_code
_entity_poly.pdbx_strand_id
1 'polypeptide(L)'
;MSTQTGLEWFRGEGWLVLAGGEAESNDLRAEALIRIGLDRGFAFLGLNEAAGDAEIADLEDLGAPTGYLVNVLVEDDDTIRRGLLDVGLVVIDGSADPRQMYDALQGAAAEAVYEAYQRGALVLAEGPVAAIFGSCWLTDMGELIDGLGWVSDALILPGIGQSAAVRDIARPVFEDRPHTLALGISNGSALALGPDAKLEVWGENPVALTLGPGFTR
;
A
#
# COMPACT_ATOMS: atom_id res chain seq x y z
N MET A 1 -27.19 16.46 3.63
CA MET A 1 -26.10 15.71 2.98
C MET A 1 -24.83 16.11 3.68
N SER A 2 -24.27 15.23 4.50
CA SER A 2 -23.03 15.52 5.24
C SER A 2 -21.89 15.31 4.26
N THR A 3 -21.26 16.37 3.79
CA THR A 3 -20.00 16.28 3.04
C THR A 3 -18.92 15.90 4.05
N GLN A 4 -18.61 14.62 4.13
CA GLN A 4 -17.52 14.11 4.92
C GLN A 4 -16.23 14.47 4.15
N THR A 5 -15.54 15.50 4.61
CA THR A 5 -14.29 16.01 4.06
C THR A 5 -13.14 15.44 4.87
N GLY A 6 -12.72 14.22 4.53
CA GLY A 6 -11.64 13.58 5.26
C GLY A 6 -10.98 12.48 4.44
N LEU A 7 -9.78 12.11 4.82
CA LEU A 7 -9.12 10.91 4.30
C LEU A 7 -9.92 9.68 4.77
N GLU A 8 -10.42 8.90 3.82
CA GLU A 8 -11.18 7.69 4.09
C GLU A 8 -10.48 6.48 3.45
N TRP A 9 -10.49 5.36 4.15
CA TRP A 9 -9.95 4.09 3.65
C TRP A 9 -10.86 2.93 4.05
N PHE A 10 -10.63 1.76 3.48
CA PHE A 10 -11.37 0.57 3.83
C PHE A 10 -11.34 0.31 5.33
N ARG A 11 -12.50 0.05 5.88
CA ARG A 11 -12.65 -0.30 7.30
C ARG A 11 -12.34 -1.77 7.49
N GLY A 12 -11.56 -2.09 8.50
CA GLY A 12 -11.18 -3.43 8.90
C GLY A 12 -10.46 -3.42 10.24
N GLU A 13 -10.11 -4.59 10.72
CA GLU A 13 -9.34 -4.76 11.97
C GLU A 13 -7.82 -4.63 11.73
N GLY A 14 -7.39 -4.64 10.47
CA GLY A 14 -5.99 -4.58 10.06
C GLY A 14 -5.46 -3.17 9.83
N TRP A 15 -4.24 -3.12 9.35
CA TRP A 15 -3.55 -1.89 8.95
C TRP A 15 -3.24 -1.92 7.46
N LEU A 16 -3.45 -0.81 6.77
CA LEU A 16 -2.89 -0.55 5.45
C LEU A 16 -1.71 0.41 5.61
N VAL A 17 -0.52 -0.04 5.24
CA VAL A 17 0.70 0.74 5.31
C VAL A 17 1.20 1.00 3.90
N LEU A 18 1.26 2.26 3.53
CA LEU A 18 1.71 2.74 2.22
C LEU A 18 3.10 3.35 2.39
N ALA A 19 4.12 2.68 1.89
CA ALA A 19 5.50 3.13 2.01
C ALA A 19 5.97 3.87 0.75
N GLY A 20 6.76 4.92 0.94
CA GLY A 20 7.23 5.76 -0.16
C GLY A 20 8.26 5.09 -1.09
N GLY A 21 8.85 3.99 -0.67
CA GLY A 21 9.88 3.25 -1.40
C GLY A 21 11.25 3.38 -0.80
N GLU A 22 12.23 2.89 -1.55
CA GLU A 22 13.61 2.61 -1.20
C GLU A 22 14.24 3.49 -0.11
N ALA A 23 15.34 3.11 0.33
CA ALA A 23 16.18 3.57 1.40
C ALA A 23 15.64 3.15 2.77
N GLU A 24 16.15 2.06 3.26
CA GLU A 24 15.93 1.63 4.64
C GLU A 24 14.52 1.06 4.91
N SER A 25 13.95 0.37 3.88
CA SER A 25 12.71 -0.38 4.03
C SER A 25 12.74 -1.36 5.21
N ASN A 26 13.92 -1.77 5.65
CA ASN A 26 14.10 -2.63 6.81
C ASN A 26 13.53 -2.03 8.09
N ASP A 27 13.62 -0.71 8.29
CA ASP A 27 13.03 -0.05 9.47
C ASP A 27 11.51 -0.07 9.43
N LEU A 28 10.91 0.14 8.25
CA LEU A 28 9.46 0.09 8.07
C LEU A 28 8.93 -1.35 8.20
N ARG A 29 9.67 -2.33 7.68
CA ARG A 29 9.36 -3.75 7.82
C ARG A 29 9.48 -4.19 9.28
N ALA A 30 10.52 -3.75 9.99
CA ALA A 30 10.67 -4.01 11.42
C ALA A 30 9.51 -3.41 12.24
N GLU A 31 9.09 -2.17 11.94
CA GLU A 31 7.92 -1.56 12.58
C GLU A 31 6.64 -2.36 12.30
N ALA A 32 6.45 -2.83 11.06
CA ALA A 32 5.32 -3.69 10.72
C ALA A 32 5.33 -5.00 11.52
N LEU A 33 6.49 -5.66 11.64
CA LEU A 33 6.64 -6.89 12.42
C LEU A 33 6.37 -6.66 13.92
N ILE A 34 6.85 -5.56 14.49
CA ILE A 34 6.55 -5.19 15.87
C ILE A 34 5.05 -4.99 16.07
N ARG A 35 4.36 -4.41 15.10
CA ARG A 35 2.93 -4.10 15.15
C ARG A 35 2.05 -5.34 15.17
N ILE A 36 2.38 -6.34 14.37
CA ILE A 36 1.58 -7.57 14.26
C ILE A 36 1.89 -8.59 15.35
N GLY A 37 3.05 -8.49 16.01
CA GLY A 37 3.59 -9.54 16.88
C GLY A 37 4.18 -10.71 16.06
N LEU A 38 5.01 -11.52 16.73
CA LEU A 38 5.76 -12.61 16.08
C LEU A 38 5.05 -13.97 16.14
N ASP A 39 3.79 -14.02 16.52
CA ASP A 39 2.98 -15.25 16.65
C ASP A 39 2.20 -15.59 15.37
N ARG A 40 2.14 -14.68 14.41
CA ARG A 40 1.48 -14.87 13.12
C ARG A 40 2.51 -14.79 11.99
N GLY A 41 2.39 -15.68 11.01
CA GLY A 41 3.24 -15.70 9.83
C GLY A 41 3.04 -14.49 8.92
N PHE A 42 3.84 -14.41 7.88
CA PHE A 42 3.67 -13.40 6.84
C PHE A 42 3.56 -14.04 5.45
N ALA A 43 2.99 -13.30 4.51
CA ALA A 43 3.00 -13.62 3.09
C ALA A 43 3.67 -12.47 2.32
N PHE A 44 4.53 -12.83 1.38
CA PHE A 44 5.09 -11.90 0.41
C PHE A 44 4.39 -12.14 -0.93
N LEU A 45 3.68 -11.14 -1.43
CA LEU A 45 3.02 -11.16 -2.74
C LEU A 45 3.95 -10.56 -3.78
N GLY A 46 4.35 -11.39 -4.74
CA GLY A 46 5.25 -10.98 -5.80
C GLY A 46 4.84 -11.54 -7.16
N LEU A 47 5.54 -11.07 -8.19
CA LEU A 47 5.38 -11.51 -9.57
C LEU A 47 6.51 -12.46 -9.99
N ASN A 48 7.55 -12.61 -9.17
CA ASN A 48 8.77 -13.36 -9.48
C ASN A 48 9.26 -14.13 -8.26
N GLU A 49 9.44 -15.45 -8.40
CA GLU A 49 9.88 -16.32 -7.31
C GLU A 49 11.27 -15.96 -6.78
N ALA A 50 12.24 -15.72 -7.66
CA ALA A 50 13.61 -15.46 -7.23
C ALA A 50 13.77 -14.14 -6.47
N ALA A 51 12.98 -13.12 -6.83
CA ALA A 51 12.92 -11.87 -6.08
C ALA A 51 12.23 -12.10 -4.73
N GLY A 52 11.13 -12.84 -4.72
CA GLY A 52 10.38 -13.15 -3.51
C GLY A 52 11.17 -13.93 -2.46
N ASP A 53 11.97 -14.91 -2.87
CA ASP A 53 12.82 -15.68 -1.95
C ASP A 53 13.85 -14.79 -1.22
N ALA A 54 14.43 -13.81 -1.92
CA ALA A 54 15.37 -12.86 -1.31
C ALA A 54 14.67 -11.96 -0.27
N GLU A 55 13.48 -11.46 -0.61
CA GLU A 55 12.67 -10.60 0.27
C GLU A 55 12.17 -11.34 1.51
N ILE A 56 11.82 -12.63 1.37
CA ILE A 56 11.47 -13.50 2.50
C ILE A 56 12.67 -13.67 3.43
N ALA A 57 13.86 -13.95 2.88
CA ALA A 57 15.07 -14.09 3.67
C ALA A 57 15.39 -12.79 4.45
N ASP A 58 15.23 -11.62 3.84
CA ASP A 58 15.43 -10.33 4.49
C ASP A 58 14.43 -10.11 5.65
N LEU A 59 13.17 -10.50 5.48
CA LEU A 59 12.16 -10.42 6.55
C LEU A 59 12.47 -11.41 7.69
N GLU A 60 12.92 -12.63 7.38
CA GLU A 60 13.34 -13.61 8.38
C GLU A 60 14.58 -13.14 9.16
N ASP A 61 15.52 -12.47 8.50
CA ASP A 61 16.70 -11.84 9.15
C ASP A 61 16.29 -10.69 10.09
N LEU A 62 15.18 -10.02 9.83
CA LEU A 62 14.56 -9.04 10.75
C LEU A 62 13.81 -9.70 11.91
N GLY A 63 13.74 -11.03 11.97
CA GLY A 63 13.09 -11.80 13.02
C GLY A 63 11.64 -12.16 12.73
N ALA A 64 11.19 -12.02 11.50
CA ALA A 64 9.88 -12.53 11.11
C ALA A 64 9.80 -14.06 11.29
N PRO A 65 8.62 -14.59 11.64
CA PRO A 65 8.41 -16.05 11.59
C PRO A 65 8.43 -16.52 10.13
N THR A 66 8.33 -17.84 9.92
CA THR A 66 8.29 -18.43 8.57
C THR A 66 7.25 -17.75 7.68
N GLY A 67 7.68 -17.30 6.49
CA GLY A 67 6.84 -16.65 5.50
C GLY A 67 6.45 -17.57 4.33
N TYR A 68 5.51 -17.10 3.55
CA TYR A 68 5.05 -17.73 2.32
C TYR A 68 5.24 -16.77 1.15
N LEU A 69 5.87 -17.26 0.08
CA LEU A 69 5.80 -16.56 -1.20
C LEU A 69 4.46 -16.90 -1.87
N VAL A 70 3.73 -15.89 -2.27
CA VAL A 70 2.53 -16.00 -3.09
C VAL A 70 2.81 -15.34 -4.44
N ASN A 71 3.02 -16.16 -5.47
CA ASN A 71 3.22 -15.66 -6.83
C ASN A 71 1.86 -15.50 -7.51
N VAL A 72 1.36 -14.25 -7.53
CA VAL A 72 0.01 -13.94 -8.02
C VAL A 72 -0.18 -14.10 -9.53
N LEU A 73 0.89 -14.36 -10.31
CA LEU A 73 0.79 -14.61 -11.74
C LEU A 73 0.59 -16.09 -12.08
N VAL A 74 1.05 -17.01 -11.23
CA VAL A 74 1.10 -18.43 -11.56
C VAL A 74 0.31 -19.33 -10.63
N GLU A 75 0.01 -18.85 -9.43
CA GLU A 75 -0.78 -19.62 -8.47
C GLU A 75 -2.27 -19.54 -8.78
N ASP A 76 -2.98 -20.62 -8.47
CA ASP A 76 -4.44 -20.63 -8.56
C ASP A 76 -5.11 -19.91 -7.38
N ASP A 77 -6.36 -19.53 -7.55
CA ASP A 77 -7.15 -18.77 -6.58
C ASP A 77 -7.19 -19.42 -5.19
N ASP A 78 -7.29 -20.75 -5.13
CA ASP A 78 -7.37 -21.49 -3.87
C ASP A 78 -6.03 -21.50 -3.14
N THR A 79 -4.93 -21.52 -3.87
CA THR A 79 -3.57 -21.44 -3.33
C THR A 79 -3.30 -20.04 -2.79
N ILE A 80 -3.65 -19.00 -3.52
CA ILE A 80 -3.55 -17.60 -3.09
C ILE A 80 -4.35 -17.40 -1.78
N ARG A 81 -5.62 -17.82 -1.75
CA ARG A 81 -6.46 -17.69 -0.55
C ARG A 81 -5.87 -18.43 0.65
N ARG A 82 -5.36 -19.65 0.45
CA ARG A 82 -4.74 -20.43 1.55
C ARG A 82 -3.47 -19.77 2.07
N GLY A 83 -2.64 -19.21 1.20
CA GLY A 83 -1.41 -18.51 1.57
C GLY A 83 -1.65 -17.26 2.42
N LEU A 84 -2.84 -16.64 2.30
CA LEU A 84 -3.19 -15.40 3.00
C LEU A 84 -4.15 -15.60 4.20
N LEU A 85 -4.61 -16.83 4.45
CA LEU A 85 -5.74 -17.07 5.38
C LEU A 85 -5.43 -16.67 6.83
N ASP A 86 -4.24 -16.99 7.33
CA ASP A 86 -3.87 -16.87 8.74
C ASP A 86 -2.62 -16.02 8.99
N VAL A 87 -2.21 -15.22 8.00
CA VAL A 87 -1.03 -14.36 8.14
C VAL A 87 -1.33 -13.09 8.95
N GLY A 88 -0.33 -12.60 9.64
CA GLY A 88 -0.38 -11.31 10.33
C GLY A 88 0.11 -10.14 9.47
N LEU A 89 0.97 -10.44 8.49
CA LEU A 89 1.55 -9.46 7.59
C LEU A 89 1.43 -9.95 6.15
N VAL A 90 0.99 -9.05 5.29
CA VAL A 90 1.02 -9.21 3.83
C VAL A 90 1.92 -8.12 3.27
N VAL A 91 3.07 -8.48 2.72
CA VAL A 91 3.97 -7.55 2.05
C VAL A 91 3.74 -7.65 0.55
N ILE A 92 3.49 -6.53 -0.10
CA ILE A 92 3.31 -6.46 -1.55
C ILE A 92 4.58 -5.89 -2.18
N ASP A 93 5.15 -6.67 -3.09
CA ASP A 93 6.44 -6.41 -3.73
C ASP A 93 6.52 -4.99 -4.34
N GLY A 94 7.31 -4.14 -3.70
CA GLY A 94 7.56 -2.77 -4.15
C GLY A 94 8.47 -2.65 -5.38
N SER A 95 9.19 -3.71 -5.73
CA SER A 95 10.06 -3.77 -6.90
C SER A 95 9.31 -4.12 -8.18
N ALA A 96 8.07 -4.62 -8.05
CA ALA A 96 7.23 -4.99 -9.17
C ALA A 96 6.80 -3.77 -9.99
N ASP A 97 6.55 -3.98 -11.27
CA ASP A 97 5.89 -2.97 -12.10
C ASP A 97 4.46 -2.72 -11.57
N PRO A 98 4.08 -1.47 -11.24
CA PRO A 98 2.78 -1.18 -10.65
C PRO A 98 1.59 -1.61 -11.52
N ARG A 99 1.73 -1.54 -12.85
CA ARG A 99 0.66 -1.95 -13.76
C ARG A 99 0.48 -3.46 -13.75
N GLN A 100 1.58 -4.21 -13.78
CA GLN A 100 1.52 -5.67 -13.72
C GLN A 100 0.98 -6.13 -12.36
N MET A 101 1.40 -5.50 -11.27
CA MET A 101 0.89 -5.81 -9.94
C MET A 101 -0.60 -5.47 -9.82
N TYR A 102 -1.03 -4.33 -10.34
CA TYR A 102 -2.45 -3.95 -10.37
C TYR A 102 -3.29 -4.99 -11.12
N ASP A 103 -2.85 -5.39 -12.30
CA ASP A 103 -3.57 -6.38 -13.11
C ASP A 103 -3.60 -7.76 -12.42
N ALA A 104 -2.49 -8.16 -11.76
CA ALA A 104 -2.39 -9.43 -11.03
C ALA A 104 -3.21 -9.46 -9.72
N LEU A 105 -3.37 -8.32 -9.08
CA LEU A 105 -4.21 -8.18 -7.88
C LEU A 105 -5.70 -8.12 -8.17
N GLN A 106 -6.15 -8.19 -9.43
CA GLN A 106 -7.59 -8.25 -9.71
C GLN A 106 -8.19 -9.61 -9.31
N GLY A 107 -9.45 -9.62 -8.87
CA GLY A 107 -10.18 -10.84 -8.54
C GLY A 107 -9.71 -11.49 -7.22
N ALA A 108 -9.40 -12.79 -7.26
CA ALA A 108 -9.16 -13.60 -6.06
C ALA A 108 -8.00 -13.09 -5.17
N ALA A 109 -6.95 -12.56 -5.76
CA ALA A 109 -5.84 -11.99 -5.00
C ALA A 109 -6.25 -10.76 -4.19
N ALA A 110 -6.98 -9.82 -4.82
CA ALA A 110 -7.52 -8.65 -4.11
C ALA A 110 -8.50 -9.05 -3.00
N GLU A 111 -9.38 -10.03 -3.28
CA GLU A 111 -10.32 -10.55 -2.29
C GLU A 111 -9.58 -11.17 -1.09
N ALA A 112 -8.56 -11.98 -1.34
CA ALA A 112 -7.79 -12.65 -0.29
C ALA A 112 -6.98 -11.67 0.57
N VAL A 113 -6.35 -10.66 -0.04
CA VAL A 113 -5.67 -9.58 0.68
C VAL A 113 -6.66 -8.79 1.54
N TYR A 114 -7.84 -8.47 0.97
CA TYR A 114 -8.89 -7.78 1.69
C TYR A 114 -9.42 -8.60 2.87
N GLU A 115 -9.63 -9.91 2.69
CA GLU A 115 -10.05 -10.80 3.79
C GLU A 115 -9.00 -10.89 4.90
N ALA A 116 -7.70 -10.99 4.56
CA ALA A 116 -6.62 -10.96 5.54
C ALA A 116 -6.64 -9.65 6.34
N TYR A 117 -6.77 -8.51 5.65
CA TYR A 117 -6.92 -7.19 6.26
C TYR A 117 -8.14 -7.12 7.21
N GLN A 118 -9.30 -7.63 6.79
CA GLN A 118 -10.51 -7.66 7.64
C GLN A 118 -10.30 -8.49 8.91
N ARG A 119 -9.42 -9.49 8.89
CA ARG A 119 -9.06 -10.34 10.05
C ARG A 119 -7.90 -9.78 10.87
N GLY A 120 -7.47 -8.56 10.62
CA GLY A 120 -6.46 -7.86 11.39
C GLY A 120 -5.02 -8.05 10.87
N ALA A 121 -4.84 -8.50 9.63
CA ALA A 121 -3.52 -8.48 9.02
C ALA A 121 -3.09 -7.04 8.68
N LEU A 122 -1.80 -6.79 8.77
CA LEU A 122 -1.19 -5.58 8.23
C LEU A 122 -0.84 -5.82 6.76
N VAL A 123 -1.32 -4.96 5.88
CA VAL A 123 -0.98 -4.95 4.45
C VAL A 123 0.04 -3.83 4.23
N LEU A 124 1.27 -4.20 3.89
CA LEU A 124 2.36 -3.28 3.57
C LEU A 124 2.56 -3.24 2.05
N ALA A 125 2.23 -2.12 1.44
CA ALA A 125 2.52 -1.85 0.03
C ALA A 125 3.73 -0.92 -0.06
N GLU A 126 4.78 -1.38 -0.73
CA GLU A 126 6.06 -0.67 -0.78
C GLU A 126 6.27 0.00 -2.13
N GLY A 127 6.98 1.14 -2.12
CA GLY A 127 7.45 1.82 -3.31
C GLY A 127 6.36 2.18 -4.30
N PRO A 128 6.67 2.11 -5.60
CA PRO A 128 5.73 2.49 -6.67
C PRO A 128 4.39 1.75 -6.62
N VAL A 129 4.38 0.51 -6.11
CA VAL A 129 3.16 -0.29 -5.99
C VAL A 129 2.18 0.29 -4.97
N ALA A 130 2.63 1.04 -3.98
CA ALA A 130 1.72 1.72 -3.04
C ALA A 130 0.73 2.66 -3.75
N ALA A 131 1.08 3.20 -4.93
CA ALA A 131 0.23 4.11 -5.70
C ALA A 131 -1.10 3.48 -6.12
N ILE A 132 -1.12 2.17 -6.43
CA ILE A 132 -2.33 1.49 -6.91
C ILE A 132 -3.44 1.37 -5.84
N PHE A 133 -3.13 1.58 -4.56
CA PHE A 133 -4.11 1.52 -3.46
C PHE A 133 -5.01 2.77 -3.36
N GLY A 134 -4.67 3.86 -4.06
CA GLY A 134 -5.54 5.02 -4.21
C GLY A 134 -6.80 4.74 -5.03
N SER A 135 -7.66 5.73 -5.16
CA SER A 135 -8.79 5.70 -6.10
C SER A 135 -8.33 5.86 -7.56
N CYS A 136 -7.18 6.46 -7.75
CA CYS A 136 -6.49 6.58 -9.03
C CYS A 136 -4.98 6.66 -8.81
N TRP A 137 -4.22 6.37 -9.88
CA TRP A 137 -2.77 6.48 -9.86
C TRP A 137 -2.25 6.93 -11.25
N LEU A 138 -1.04 7.46 -11.27
CA LEU A 138 -0.36 7.92 -12.49
C LEU A 138 0.69 6.90 -12.89
N THR A 139 0.66 6.50 -14.17
CA THR A 139 1.76 5.73 -14.77
C THR A 139 3.00 6.61 -14.97
N ASP A 140 4.14 5.98 -15.25
CA ASP A 140 5.37 6.68 -15.61
C ASP A 140 5.21 7.59 -16.86
N MET A 141 4.24 7.27 -17.70
CA MET A 141 3.88 8.08 -18.90
C MET A 141 2.92 9.23 -18.56
N GLY A 142 2.50 9.36 -17.29
CA GLY A 142 1.54 10.37 -16.85
C GLY A 142 0.09 10.05 -17.20
N GLU A 143 -0.22 8.82 -17.57
CA GLU A 143 -1.59 8.36 -17.79
C GLU A 143 -2.29 8.14 -16.45
N LEU A 144 -3.50 8.66 -16.31
CA LEU A 144 -4.32 8.46 -15.11
C LEU A 144 -5.15 7.18 -15.24
N ILE A 145 -4.99 6.28 -14.29
CA ILE A 145 -5.67 4.98 -14.24
C ILE A 145 -6.45 4.86 -12.92
N ASP A 146 -7.59 4.20 -12.94
CA ASP A 146 -8.32 3.88 -11.71
C ASP A 146 -7.51 2.88 -10.87
N GLY A 147 -7.46 3.11 -9.56
CA GLY A 147 -6.75 2.26 -8.62
C GLY A 147 -7.66 1.23 -7.95
N LEU A 148 -7.11 0.55 -6.94
CA LEU A 148 -7.85 -0.45 -6.15
C LEU A 148 -8.90 0.19 -5.22
N GLY A 149 -8.82 1.50 -4.98
CA GLY A 149 -9.80 2.24 -4.21
C GLY A 149 -9.79 1.96 -2.70
N TRP A 150 -8.70 1.40 -2.17
CA TRP A 150 -8.57 1.17 -0.73
C TRP A 150 -8.54 2.48 0.06
N VAL A 151 -7.99 3.52 -0.54
CA VAL A 151 -8.05 4.89 -0.04
C VAL A 151 -8.94 5.70 -0.98
N SER A 152 -10.08 6.15 -0.47
CA SER A 152 -11.10 6.84 -1.25
C SER A 152 -10.63 8.22 -1.68
N ASP A 153 -11.01 8.62 -2.89
CA ASP A 153 -10.71 9.93 -3.46
C ASP A 153 -9.23 10.35 -3.34
N ALA A 154 -8.31 9.37 -3.39
CA ALA A 154 -6.89 9.59 -3.18
C ALA A 154 -6.05 9.27 -4.42
N LEU A 155 -5.09 10.15 -4.70
CA LEU A 155 -3.92 9.92 -5.53
C LEU A 155 -2.72 9.74 -4.59
N ILE A 156 -2.09 8.57 -4.61
CA ILE A 156 -0.92 8.27 -3.79
C ILE A 156 0.33 8.43 -4.63
N LEU A 157 1.32 9.17 -4.12
CA LEU A 157 2.57 9.51 -4.80
C LEU A 157 3.76 9.02 -3.95
N PRO A 158 4.14 7.74 -4.09
CA PRO A 158 5.31 7.19 -3.41
C PRO A 158 6.61 7.86 -3.88
N GLY A 159 7.58 7.99 -2.99
CA GLY A 159 8.87 8.64 -3.26
C GLY A 159 8.84 10.17 -3.23
N ILE A 160 7.68 10.79 -3.06
CA ILE A 160 7.50 12.24 -3.18
C ILE A 160 6.85 12.81 -1.93
N GLY A 161 7.65 13.35 -1.00
CA GLY A 161 7.13 13.90 0.26
C GLY A 161 7.08 15.43 0.33
N GLN A 162 7.56 16.15 -0.69
CA GLN A 162 7.57 17.60 -0.68
C GLN A 162 6.25 18.17 -1.20
N SER A 163 5.53 18.96 -0.39
CA SER A 163 4.20 19.48 -0.73
C SER A 163 4.13 20.25 -2.05
N ALA A 164 5.20 20.94 -2.46
CA ALA A 164 5.25 21.64 -3.74
C ALA A 164 5.26 20.65 -4.91
N ALA A 165 6.09 19.60 -4.85
CA ALA A 165 6.17 18.57 -5.88
C ALA A 165 4.86 17.78 -5.96
N VAL A 166 4.28 17.39 -4.81
CA VAL A 166 2.96 16.73 -4.75
C VAL A 166 1.90 17.55 -5.47
N ARG A 167 1.84 18.85 -5.19
CA ARG A 167 0.86 19.75 -5.82
C ARG A 167 1.07 19.87 -7.33
N ASP A 168 2.31 19.97 -7.78
CA ASP A 168 2.61 20.14 -9.20
C ASP A 168 2.26 18.88 -10.00
N ILE A 169 2.54 17.68 -9.44
CA ILE A 169 2.19 16.40 -10.06
C ILE A 169 0.67 16.16 -10.03
N ALA A 170 0.00 16.51 -8.93
CA ALA A 170 -1.43 16.28 -8.79
C ALA A 170 -2.29 17.29 -9.55
N ARG A 171 -1.73 18.40 -10.02
CA ARG A 171 -2.49 19.48 -10.69
C ARG A 171 -3.35 18.97 -11.85
N PRO A 172 -2.87 18.19 -12.81
CA PRO A 172 -3.71 17.67 -13.89
C PRO A 172 -4.84 16.79 -13.39
N VAL A 173 -4.59 16.00 -12.35
CA VAL A 173 -5.60 15.12 -11.74
C VAL A 173 -6.70 15.95 -11.06
N PHE A 174 -6.34 17.04 -10.41
CA PHE A 174 -7.29 17.94 -9.76
C PHE A 174 -8.20 18.68 -10.74
N GLU A 175 -7.74 18.91 -11.99
CA GLU A 175 -8.56 19.51 -13.05
C GLU A 175 -9.70 18.56 -13.46
N ASP A 176 -9.43 17.26 -13.54
CA ASP A 176 -10.41 16.24 -13.91
C ASP A 176 -11.22 15.73 -12.70
N ARG A 177 -10.56 15.62 -11.54
CA ARG A 177 -11.13 15.06 -10.30
C ARG A 177 -10.91 16.04 -9.13
N PRO A 178 -11.68 17.14 -9.05
CA PRO A 178 -11.42 18.22 -8.09
C PRO A 178 -11.59 17.84 -6.62
N HIS A 179 -12.28 16.73 -6.32
CA HIS A 179 -12.45 16.20 -4.97
C HIS A 179 -11.37 15.17 -4.59
N THR A 180 -10.33 14.98 -5.42
CA THR A 180 -9.20 14.10 -5.09
C THR A 180 -8.28 14.79 -4.10
N LEU A 181 -7.76 14.03 -3.14
CA LEU A 181 -6.62 14.42 -2.31
C LEU A 181 -5.36 13.74 -2.82
N ALA A 182 -4.23 14.40 -2.76
CA ALA A 182 -2.93 13.82 -3.12
C ALA A 182 -2.09 13.59 -1.86
N LEU A 183 -1.65 12.33 -1.71
CA LEU A 183 -0.82 11.86 -0.61
C LEU A 183 0.59 11.61 -1.14
N GLY A 184 1.52 12.46 -0.78
CA GLY A 184 2.94 12.28 -1.09
C GLY A 184 3.65 11.62 0.09
N ILE A 185 4.40 10.55 -0.17
CA ILE A 185 5.09 9.77 0.86
C ILE A 185 6.56 9.70 0.48
N SER A 186 7.44 10.31 1.29
CA SER A 186 8.89 10.27 1.04
C SER A 186 9.44 8.85 1.14
N ASN A 187 10.57 8.60 0.45
CA ASN A 187 11.37 7.41 0.69
C ASN A 187 11.76 7.32 2.18
N GLY A 188 11.81 6.11 2.72
CA GLY A 188 12.10 5.87 4.13
C GLY A 188 10.99 6.28 5.10
N SER A 189 9.79 6.56 4.59
CA SER A 189 8.60 6.83 5.41
C SER A 189 7.36 6.12 4.86
N ALA A 190 6.37 5.94 5.72
CA ALA A 190 5.10 5.35 5.36
C ALA A 190 3.93 6.07 6.02
N LEU A 191 2.77 5.97 5.38
CA LEU A 191 1.48 6.33 5.93
C LEU A 191 0.76 5.07 6.36
N ALA A 192 0.53 4.91 7.66
CA ALA A 192 -0.16 3.77 8.24
C ALA A 192 -1.60 4.14 8.59
N LEU A 193 -2.55 3.43 7.99
CA LEU A 193 -3.99 3.61 8.10
C LEU A 193 -4.58 2.40 8.83
N GLY A 194 -5.00 2.61 10.05
CA GLY A 194 -5.40 1.54 10.95
C GLY A 194 -6.90 1.51 11.26
N PRO A 195 -7.32 0.57 12.13
CA PRO A 195 -8.68 0.48 12.60
C PRO A 195 -9.06 1.73 13.41
N ASP A 196 -10.36 1.98 13.57
CA ASP A 196 -10.91 3.12 14.31
C ASP A 196 -10.44 4.49 13.81
N ALA A 197 -10.20 4.61 12.51
CA ALA A 197 -9.68 5.81 11.86
C ALA A 197 -8.32 6.29 12.42
N LYS A 198 -7.49 5.36 12.91
CA LYS A 198 -6.13 5.66 13.32
C LYS A 198 -5.27 5.95 12.10
N LEU A 199 -4.51 7.03 12.18
CA LEU A 199 -3.55 7.44 11.17
C LEU A 199 -2.22 7.70 11.84
N GLU A 200 -1.17 7.08 11.33
CA GLU A 200 0.20 7.25 11.82
C GLU A 200 1.14 7.52 10.64
N VAL A 201 2.22 8.22 10.91
CA VAL A 201 3.34 8.37 9.97
C VAL A 201 4.52 7.62 10.57
N TRP A 202 5.08 6.69 9.83
CA TRP A 202 6.28 5.95 10.20
C TRP A 202 7.49 6.51 9.45
N GLY A 203 8.67 6.43 10.06
CA GLY A 203 9.88 6.99 9.50
C GLY A 203 10.05 8.49 9.80
N GLU A 204 11.17 9.05 9.37
CA GLU A 204 11.57 10.42 9.73
C GLU A 204 11.30 11.45 8.63
N ASN A 205 11.01 10.99 7.41
CA ASN A 205 10.83 11.87 6.26
C ASN A 205 9.37 12.33 6.12
N PRO A 206 9.12 13.47 5.46
CA PRO A 206 7.78 14.05 5.42
C PRO A 206 6.79 13.22 4.60
N VAL A 207 5.55 13.19 5.10
CA VAL A 207 4.37 12.81 4.35
C VAL A 207 3.55 14.07 4.09
N ALA A 208 3.19 14.34 2.85
CA ALA A 208 2.48 15.53 2.43
C ALA A 208 1.04 15.21 2.00
N LEU A 209 0.11 16.02 2.46
CA LEU A 209 -1.28 15.99 2.00
C LEU A 209 -1.59 17.26 1.23
N THR A 210 -2.14 17.13 0.04
CA THR A 210 -2.64 18.27 -0.76
C THR A 210 -4.08 17.99 -1.16
N LEU A 211 -4.96 18.96 -0.92
CA LEU A 211 -6.38 18.86 -1.27
C LEU A 211 -6.62 19.46 -2.64
N GLY A 212 -7.40 18.79 -3.46
CA GLY A 212 -7.92 19.34 -4.71
C GLY A 212 -8.89 20.52 -4.47
N PRO A 213 -9.15 21.34 -5.48
CA PRO A 213 -9.94 22.56 -5.34
C PRO A 213 -11.41 22.30 -4.94
N GLY A 214 -11.94 21.10 -5.15
CA GLY A 214 -13.29 20.74 -4.73
C GLY A 214 -13.50 20.66 -3.21
N PHE A 215 -12.41 20.61 -2.43
CA PHE A 215 -12.48 20.70 -0.97
C PHE A 215 -12.51 22.13 -0.42
N THR A 216 -12.24 23.11 -1.27
CA THR A 216 -12.38 24.54 -0.86
C THR A 216 -13.85 24.93 -0.89
N ARG A 217 -14.33 25.52 0.19
CA ARG A 217 -15.70 26.08 0.31
C ARG A 217 -15.81 27.40 -0.40
#